data_e1e46ac521384402ba97fb1f34ffc126
#
_entry.id   e1e46ac521384402ba97fb1f34ffc126
#
_cell.length_a   1.000
_cell.length_b   1.000
_cell.length_c   1.000
_cell.angle_alpha   90.00
_cell.angle_beta   90.00
_cell.angle_gamma   90.00
#
_symmetry.space_group_name_H-M   'P 1'
#
loop_
_entity.id
_entity.type
_entity.pdbx_description
1 polymer ?
#
loop_
_entity_poly.entity_id
_entity_poly.type
_entity_poly.pdbx_seq_one_letter_code
_entity_poly.pdbx_strand_id
1 'polypeptide(L)'
;MFGALSKYAEVPPFAQFGYEPKTTFWGDFGVADVYGVGAVEDTYKRSFKSFKDDKIYGTELAMVLNHKSWEHADSNPMLSKVYADLYYKLHDYILDNWKDEDLDYYLSTTD
;
A
#
# COMPACT_ATOMS: atom_id res chain seq x y z
N MET A 1 6.35 -11.29 -23.83
CA MET A 1 5.88 -9.91 -24.08
C MET A 1 4.99 -9.43 -22.94
N PHE A 2 3.90 -10.08 -22.70
CA PHE A 2 3.06 -9.69 -21.57
C PHE A 2 3.75 -9.83 -20.22
N GLY A 3 4.61 -10.82 -20.06
CA GLY A 3 5.37 -10.97 -18.84
C GLY A 3 6.23 -9.76 -18.50
N ALA A 4 6.84 -9.14 -19.52
CA ALA A 4 7.66 -7.95 -19.30
C ALA A 4 6.80 -6.76 -18.92
N LEU A 5 5.64 -6.58 -19.59
CA LEU A 5 4.71 -5.51 -19.26
C LEU A 5 4.10 -5.69 -17.88
N SER A 6 3.77 -6.93 -17.51
CA SER A 6 3.26 -7.24 -16.18
C SER A 6 4.28 -6.90 -15.10
N LYS A 7 5.56 -7.19 -15.35
CA LYS A 7 6.62 -6.81 -14.43
C LYS A 7 6.69 -5.31 -14.22
N TYR A 8 6.60 -4.54 -15.31
CA TYR A 8 6.61 -3.08 -15.19
C TYR A 8 5.39 -2.57 -14.44
N ALA A 9 4.23 -3.17 -14.67
CA ALA A 9 3.00 -2.79 -13.97
C ALA A 9 3.09 -3.06 -12.46
N GLU A 10 3.85 -4.07 -12.06
CA GLU A 10 4.00 -4.44 -10.66
C GLU A 10 5.14 -3.72 -9.95
N VAL A 11 6.05 -3.11 -10.70
CA VAL A 11 7.19 -2.38 -10.11
C VAL A 11 6.69 -1.03 -9.61
N PRO A 12 6.83 -0.75 -8.30
CA PRO A 12 6.44 0.56 -7.79
C PRO A 12 7.35 1.65 -8.36
N PRO A 13 6.81 2.86 -8.61
CA PRO A 13 7.60 3.95 -9.19
C PRO A 13 8.90 4.26 -8.46
N PHE A 14 8.90 4.17 -7.13
CA PHE A 14 10.09 4.48 -6.35
C PHE A 14 11.13 3.35 -6.35
N ALA A 15 10.83 2.20 -6.96
CA ALA A 15 11.82 1.13 -7.11
C ALA A 15 13.02 1.59 -7.94
N GLN A 16 12.82 2.53 -8.84
CA GLN A 16 13.91 3.11 -9.63
C GLN A 16 14.95 3.83 -8.77
N PHE A 17 14.62 4.15 -7.53
CA PHE A 17 15.54 4.77 -6.58
C PHE A 17 16.16 3.75 -5.61
N GLY A 18 16.10 2.46 -5.94
CA GLY A 18 16.71 1.41 -5.15
C GLY A 18 15.80 0.72 -4.16
N TYR A 19 14.53 1.12 -4.08
CA TYR A 19 13.58 0.44 -3.22
C TYR A 19 13.20 -0.92 -3.80
N GLU A 20 13.24 -1.97 -2.97
CA GLU A 20 12.82 -3.32 -3.35
C GLU A 20 11.58 -3.70 -2.55
N PRO A 21 10.44 -3.96 -3.22
CA PRO A 21 9.25 -4.42 -2.51
C PRO A 21 9.51 -5.73 -1.79
N LYS A 22 9.04 -5.85 -0.55
CA LYS A 22 9.21 -7.04 0.27
C LYS A 22 7.97 -7.91 0.30
N THR A 23 6.89 -7.44 -0.32
CA THR A 23 5.60 -8.13 -0.34
C THR A 23 5.02 -8.11 -1.74
N THR A 24 3.86 -8.76 -1.91
CA THR A 24 3.11 -8.76 -3.17
C THR A 24 2.05 -7.67 -3.21
N PHE A 25 2.08 -6.70 -2.31
CA PHE A 25 1.03 -5.67 -2.20
C PHE A 25 0.77 -4.94 -3.51
N TRP A 26 1.82 -4.55 -4.21
CA TRP A 26 1.65 -3.81 -5.47
C TRP A 26 0.85 -4.62 -6.49
N GLY A 27 1.18 -5.90 -6.65
CA GLY A 27 0.44 -6.78 -7.55
C GLY A 27 -0.97 -7.04 -7.06
N ASP A 28 -1.14 -7.31 -5.77
CA ASP A 28 -2.44 -7.63 -5.19
C ASP A 28 -3.43 -6.47 -5.35
N PHE A 29 -3.00 -5.24 -5.04
CA PHE A 29 -3.85 -4.07 -5.22
C PHE A 29 -4.01 -3.69 -6.68
N GLY A 30 -3.02 -3.94 -7.52
CA GLY A 30 -3.14 -3.75 -8.96
C GLY A 30 -4.25 -4.61 -9.55
N VAL A 31 -4.33 -5.87 -9.13
CA VAL A 31 -5.41 -6.78 -9.53
C VAL A 31 -6.75 -6.30 -8.96
N ALA A 32 -6.76 -5.91 -7.69
CA ALA A 32 -7.98 -5.44 -7.03
C ALA A 32 -8.57 -4.21 -7.71
N ASP A 33 -7.73 -3.31 -8.23
CA ASP A 33 -8.18 -2.11 -8.93
C ASP A 33 -9.07 -2.46 -10.13
N VAL A 34 -8.76 -3.57 -10.81
CA VAL A 34 -9.54 -4.01 -11.97
C VAL A 34 -10.95 -4.42 -11.56
N TYR A 35 -11.09 -5.01 -10.39
CA TYR A 35 -12.39 -5.51 -9.91
C TYR A 35 -13.19 -4.46 -9.13
N GLY A 36 -12.53 -3.41 -8.66
CA GLY A 36 -13.22 -2.27 -8.06
C GLY A 36 -13.07 -2.16 -6.55
N VAL A 37 -13.86 -1.24 -5.98
CA VAL A 37 -13.75 -0.85 -4.57
C VAL A 37 -13.86 -2.03 -3.61
N GLY A 38 -14.82 -2.92 -3.82
CA GLY A 38 -15.01 -4.07 -2.94
C GLY A 38 -13.78 -4.97 -2.87
N ALA A 39 -13.15 -5.21 -4.02
CA ALA A 39 -11.94 -6.01 -4.07
C ALA A 39 -10.76 -5.33 -3.37
N VAL A 40 -10.65 -4.02 -3.52
CA VAL A 40 -9.62 -3.23 -2.84
C VAL A 40 -9.81 -3.32 -1.32
N GLU A 41 -11.03 -3.16 -0.85
CA GLU A 41 -11.34 -3.26 0.59
C GLU A 41 -11.05 -4.66 1.13
N ASP A 42 -11.41 -5.70 0.40
CA ASP A 42 -11.13 -7.08 0.81
C ASP A 42 -9.62 -7.36 0.87
N THR A 43 -8.88 -6.89 -0.12
CA THR A 43 -7.42 -7.03 -0.15
C THR A 43 -6.80 -6.33 1.06
N TYR A 44 -7.29 -5.12 1.37
CA TYR A 44 -6.83 -4.40 2.55
C TYR A 44 -7.10 -5.19 3.84
N LYS A 45 -8.31 -5.71 4.00
CA LYS A 45 -8.66 -6.46 5.22
C LYS A 45 -7.73 -7.64 5.45
N ARG A 46 -7.43 -8.40 4.40
CA ARG A 46 -6.50 -9.54 4.50
C ARG A 46 -5.09 -9.07 4.83
N SER A 47 -4.62 -8.04 4.16
CA SER A 47 -3.28 -7.50 4.38
C SER A 47 -3.14 -6.91 5.78
N PHE A 48 -4.14 -6.16 6.23
CA PHE A 48 -4.15 -5.57 7.56
C PHE A 48 -4.09 -6.66 8.63
N LYS A 49 -4.93 -7.68 8.51
CA LYS A 49 -4.97 -8.78 9.48
C LYS A 49 -3.61 -9.45 9.61
N SER A 50 -2.91 -9.64 8.50
CA SER A 50 -1.63 -10.34 8.49
C SER A 50 -0.45 -9.47 8.93
N PHE A 51 -0.47 -8.18 8.66
CA PHE A 51 0.73 -7.35 8.76
C PHE A 51 0.60 -6.10 9.62
N LYS A 52 -0.53 -5.89 10.27
CA LYS A 52 -0.75 -4.67 11.08
C LYS A 52 0.27 -4.45 12.19
N ASP A 53 0.89 -5.49 12.67
CA ASP A 53 1.88 -5.41 13.75
C ASP A 53 3.31 -5.71 13.27
N ASP A 54 3.49 -5.87 11.97
CA ASP A 54 4.81 -6.10 11.39
C ASP A 54 5.38 -4.75 10.91
N LYS A 55 6.49 -4.35 11.53
CA LYS A 55 7.06 -3.03 11.24
C LYS A 55 7.49 -2.87 9.77
N ILE A 56 8.05 -3.91 9.16
CA ILE A 56 8.52 -3.86 7.77
C ILE A 56 7.34 -3.89 6.81
N TYR A 57 6.50 -4.91 6.92
CA TYR A 57 5.39 -5.12 5.98
C TYR A 57 4.22 -4.19 6.25
N GLY A 58 3.99 -3.84 7.51
CA GLY A 58 2.96 -2.85 7.84
C GLY A 58 3.31 -1.47 7.30
N THR A 59 4.58 -1.08 7.37
CA THR A 59 5.05 0.18 6.79
C THR A 59 4.91 0.14 5.27
N GLU A 60 5.28 -0.98 4.63
CA GLU A 60 5.12 -1.11 3.18
C GLU A 60 3.66 -1.02 2.76
N LEU A 61 2.76 -1.65 3.52
CA LEU A 61 1.32 -1.55 3.23
C LEU A 61 0.85 -0.10 3.24
N ALA A 62 1.26 0.68 4.25
CA ALA A 62 0.90 2.09 4.32
C ALA A 62 1.45 2.87 3.12
N MET A 63 2.68 2.60 2.72
CA MET A 63 3.28 3.25 1.56
C MET A 63 2.51 2.93 0.28
N VAL A 64 2.13 1.67 0.10
CA VAL A 64 1.36 1.25 -1.08
C VAL A 64 0.01 1.94 -1.12
N LEU A 65 -0.72 1.96 -0.01
CA LEU A 65 -2.02 2.60 0.05
C LEU A 65 -1.93 4.09 -0.27
N ASN A 66 -0.96 4.77 0.29
CA ASN A 66 -0.75 6.18 0.04
C ASN A 66 -0.43 6.46 -1.43
N HIS A 67 0.48 5.67 -2.00
CA HIS A 67 0.84 5.82 -3.39
C HIS A 67 -0.34 5.52 -4.33
N LYS A 68 -1.10 4.48 -4.05
CA LYS A 68 -2.27 4.12 -4.87
C LYS A 68 -3.32 5.23 -4.84
N SER A 69 -3.48 5.90 -3.71
CA SER A 69 -4.38 7.06 -3.62
C SER A 69 -3.96 8.15 -4.61
N TRP A 70 -2.67 8.46 -4.65
CA TRP A 70 -2.15 9.48 -5.57
C TRP A 70 -2.24 9.03 -7.02
N GLU A 71 -1.95 7.75 -7.28
CA GLU A 71 -1.99 7.19 -8.63
C GLU A 71 -3.37 7.36 -9.27
N HIS A 72 -4.43 7.20 -8.49
CA HIS A 72 -5.81 7.28 -8.99
C HIS A 72 -6.44 8.67 -8.86
N ALA A 73 -5.72 9.65 -8.35
CA ALA A 73 -6.31 10.96 -8.05
C ALA A 73 -7.04 11.60 -9.22
N ASP A 74 -6.49 11.48 -10.42
CA ASP A 74 -7.08 12.08 -11.61
C ASP A 74 -7.96 11.13 -12.41
N SER A 75 -7.55 9.86 -12.52
CA SER A 75 -8.23 8.89 -13.39
C SER A 75 -9.42 8.21 -12.74
N ASN A 76 -9.40 8.05 -11.42
CA ASN A 76 -10.48 7.39 -10.68
C ASN A 76 -10.59 7.98 -9.27
N PRO A 77 -11.23 9.16 -9.13
CA PRO A 77 -11.32 9.84 -7.83
C PRO A 77 -11.97 9.02 -6.72
N MET A 78 -12.95 8.18 -7.06
CA MET A 78 -13.61 7.32 -6.07
C MET A 78 -12.60 6.31 -5.48
N LEU A 79 -11.84 5.67 -6.33
CA LEU A 79 -10.84 4.69 -5.90
C LEU A 79 -9.71 5.38 -5.13
N SER A 80 -9.31 6.56 -5.58
CA SER A 80 -8.33 7.38 -4.88
C SER A 80 -8.76 7.65 -3.44
N LYS A 81 -10.04 8.03 -3.25
CA LYS A 81 -10.60 8.30 -1.93
C LYS A 81 -10.61 7.03 -1.06
N VAL A 82 -10.98 5.89 -1.64
CA VAL A 82 -10.97 4.62 -0.92
C VAL A 82 -9.57 4.31 -0.41
N TYR A 83 -8.56 4.42 -1.25
CA TYR A 83 -7.17 4.19 -0.83
C TYR A 83 -6.74 5.17 0.26
N ALA A 84 -7.11 6.42 0.15
CA ALA A 84 -6.78 7.42 1.17
C ALA A 84 -7.42 7.06 2.51
N ASP A 85 -8.69 6.65 2.50
CA ASP A 85 -9.39 6.26 3.72
C ASP A 85 -8.73 5.04 4.37
N LEU A 86 -8.34 4.05 3.56
CA LEU A 86 -7.65 2.86 4.06
C LEU A 86 -6.26 3.20 4.61
N TYR A 87 -5.55 4.10 3.93
CA TYR A 87 -4.27 4.59 4.42
C TYR A 87 -4.40 5.21 5.81
N TYR A 88 -5.37 6.10 6.00
CA TYR A 88 -5.55 6.75 7.29
C TYR A 88 -5.99 5.78 8.39
N LYS A 89 -6.79 4.78 8.05
CA LYS A 89 -7.14 3.73 9.02
C LYS A 89 -5.90 3.00 9.52
N LEU A 90 -5.02 2.61 8.61
CA LEU A 90 -3.78 1.93 8.99
C LEU A 90 -2.84 2.86 9.72
N HIS A 91 -2.70 4.08 9.25
CA HIS A 91 -1.85 5.10 9.87
C HIS A 91 -2.27 5.34 11.33
N ASP A 92 -3.56 5.52 11.58
CA ASP A 92 -4.07 5.73 12.93
C ASP A 92 -3.82 4.50 13.83
N TYR A 93 -4.01 3.30 13.27
CA TYR A 93 -3.73 2.07 14.01
C TYR A 93 -2.25 2.01 14.40
N ILE A 94 -1.36 2.32 13.48
CA ILE A 94 0.09 2.29 13.71
C ILE A 94 0.46 3.29 14.82
N LEU A 95 -0.04 4.52 14.74
CA LEU A 95 0.25 5.55 15.74
C LEU A 95 -0.24 5.15 17.12
N ASP A 96 -1.37 4.44 17.20
CA ASP A 96 -1.98 4.07 18.47
C ASP A 96 -1.38 2.79 19.10
N ASN A 97 -0.82 1.91 18.29
CA ASN A 97 -0.51 0.56 18.74
C ASN A 97 0.96 0.16 18.66
N TRP A 98 1.75 0.79 17.80
CA TRP A 98 3.15 0.38 17.64
C TRP A 98 4.04 0.94 18.74
N LYS A 99 5.13 0.22 19.04
CA LYS A 99 6.15 0.68 19.99
C LYS A 99 6.95 1.84 19.39
N ASP A 100 7.57 2.63 20.27
CA ASP A 100 8.31 3.84 19.86
C ASP A 100 9.35 3.56 18.78
N GLU A 101 10.14 2.50 18.92
CA GLU A 101 11.17 2.18 17.92
C GLU A 101 10.59 1.78 16.57
N ASP A 102 9.44 1.10 16.57
CA ASP A 102 8.75 0.74 15.32
C ASP A 102 8.10 1.98 14.71
N LEU A 103 7.57 2.87 15.53
CA LEU A 103 7.04 4.16 15.08
C LEU A 103 8.14 5.01 14.44
N ASP A 104 9.32 5.05 15.03
CA ASP A 104 10.45 5.78 14.46
C ASP A 104 10.79 5.25 13.06
N TYR A 105 10.82 3.94 12.91
CA TYR A 105 11.04 3.32 11.60
C TYR A 105 9.96 3.73 10.61
N TYR A 106 8.69 3.63 11.02
CA TYR A 106 7.55 3.97 10.16
C TYR A 106 7.60 5.42 9.72
N LEU A 107 7.77 6.34 10.66
CA LEU A 107 7.76 7.78 10.37
C LEU A 107 8.94 8.20 9.51
N SER A 108 10.12 7.63 9.76
CA SER A 108 11.31 7.97 8.96
C SER A 108 11.25 7.39 7.56
N THR A 109 10.54 6.27 7.37
CA THR A 109 10.43 5.62 6.07
C THR A 109 9.34 6.25 5.20
N THR A 110 8.25 6.70 5.83
CA THR A 110 7.08 7.21 5.09
C THR A 110 7.09 8.74 4.91
N ASP A 111 8.00 9.43 5.55
CA ASP A 111 8.20 10.85 5.32
C ASP A 111 8.99 11.05 4.03
#